data_d1e9c7df8e4ef567d9a1a030c5ba4b34
#
_entry.id   d1e9c7df8e4ef567d9a1a030c5ba4b34
#
_cell.length_a   1.000
_cell.length_b   1.000
_cell.length_c   1.000
_cell.angle_alpha   90.00
_cell.angle_beta   90.00
_cell.angle_gamma   90.00
#
_symmetry.space_group_name_H-M   'P 1'
#
loop_
_entity.id
_entity.type
_entity.pdbx_description
1 polymer ?
#
loop_
_entity_poly.entity_id
_entity_poly.type
_entity_poly.pdbx_seq_one_letter_code
_entity_poly.pdbx_strand_id
1 'polypeptide(L)'
;MVQPCLERSLVKTSLVRALLGATLLLGASATASSADTPLTGKHFFWAAGQSPQGTADSLANDIVYHGGNAGPGAIGIQKTPAVYLIYWGTEWATGFTTTDVDGREFSSGTLQTYLNTFMANLGGSPWAAVQTQYCRNVPVGATSCAGIAGADYITNPKHQLKGVWTDSTPVPDDIVTLGLAENLVDDPLAMEAMRASAHFTFDPDATYVIMTPPRPVATGQPAYCGYHTQTTSLDGLGNPYRIEYSFIPWQNTEWPGLGQGCGLHNVNATSNAFGNGIFDSWSIVVGHEYSEAVTDPDNFASVQDGWNDASGSENADKCAWIETQNITLGGHQFAVQPTWSNEAYDAGKDGCAVSR
;
A
#
# COMPACT_ATOMS: atom_id res chain seq x y z
N MET A 1 -17.94 57.51 48.90
CA MET A 1 -17.52 57.77 50.29
C MET A 1 -16.46 56.74 50.63
N VAL A 2 -15.26 57.24 50.95
CA VAL A 2 -14.18 56.76 51.83
C VAL A 2 -13.33 55.58 51.35
N GLN A 3 -12.19 55.93 50.76
CA GLN A 3 -10.86 55.35 51.08
C GLN A 3 -10.47 55.73 52.52
N PRO A 4 -9.44 55.19 53.18
CA PRO A 4 -8.07 54.89 52.75
C PRO A 4 -7.46 53.63 53.47
N CYS A 5 -6.29 53.19 53.45
CA CYS A 5 -4.93 53.69 53.56
C CYS A 5 -3.92 52.52 53.48
N LEU A 6 -2.88 52.74 52.79
CA LEU A 6 -1.46 52.47 52.98
C LEU A 6 -1.00 51.75 54.27
N GLU A 7 -0.05 50.77 54.15
CA GLU A 7 1.24 50.89 54.85
C GLU A 7 2.36 50.07 54.15
N ARG A 8 3.50 50.72 54.01
CA ARG A 8 4.80 50.22 53.56
C ARG A 8 5.54 49.57 54.75
N SER A 9 6.32 48.55 54.49
CA SER A 9 7.52 48.33 55.29
C SER A 9 8.66 47.82 54.42
N LEU A 10 9.75 48.52 54.57
CA LEU A 10 11.08 48.36 53.96
C LEU A 10 11.96 47.41 54.77
N VAL A 11 13.05 46.96 54.09
CA VAL A 11 14.41 46.62 54.62
C VAL A 11 14.62 45.17 54.99
N LYS A 12 15.56 44.47 54.39
CA LYS A 12 17.04 44.65 54.46
C LYS A 12 17.77 43.74 53.46
N THR A 13 18.73 44.32 52.82
CA THR A 13 19.86 43.75 52.12
C THR A 13 20.73 42.86 53.01
N SER A 14 21.14 41.71 52.49
CA SER A 14 22.39 41.09 52.91
C SER A 14 23.09 40.47 51.72
N LEU A 15 24.23 41.02 51.35
CA LEU A 15 25.23 40.41 50.49
C LEU A 15 25.87 39.23 51.17
N VAL A 16 25.90 38.08 50.53
CA VAL A 16 26.91 37.05 50.77
C VAL A 16 27.53 36.66 49.42
N ARG A 17 28.84 36.88 49.36
CA ARG A 17 29.74 36.38 48.31
C ARG A 17 29.87 34.87 48.50
N ALA A 18 29.93 34.10 47.46
CA ALA A 18 31.09 33.28 47.19
C ALA A 18 30.81 32.11 46.23
N LEU A 19 31.79 31.88 45.47
CA LEU A 19 32.34 30.71 44.82
C LEU A 19 31.69 30.27 43.49
N LEU A 20 32.50 30.57 42.47
CA LEU A 20 32.55 29.87 41.19
C LEU A 20 32.76 28.36 41.44
N GLY A 21 31.78 27.57 41.07
CA GLY A 21 31.93 26.15 40.80
C GLY A 21 31.57 25.94 39.35
N ALA A 22 32.56 25.77 38.49
CA ALA A 22 32.35 25.36 37.10
C ALA A 22 31.90 23.88 37.08
N THR A 23 30.62 23.64 36.99
CA THR A 23 30.08 22.31 36.69
C THR A 23 30.02 22.17 35.19
N LEU A 24 30.91 21.38 34.60
CA LEU A 24 30.77 20.87 33.24
C LEU A 24 29.45 20.07 33.17
N LEU A 25 28.44 20.65 32.60
CA LEU A 25 27.27 19.91 32.11
C LEU A 25 27.71 19.19 30.82
N LEU A 26 28.05 17.92 30.96
CA LEU A 26 28.05 16.99 29.86
C LEU A 26 26.59 16.92 29.37
N GLY A 27 26.31 17.64 28.28
CA GLY A 27 25.11 17.52 27.54
C GLY A 27 25.05 16.10 26.95
N ALA A 28 24.32 15.21 27.60
CA ALA A 28 23.84 14.03 26.94
C ALA A 28 22.86 14.51 25.85
N SER A 29 23.34 14.51 24.60
CA SER A 29 22.47 14.57 23.44
C SER A 29 21.61 13.31 23.51
N ALA A 30 20.41 13.43 24.05
CA ALA A 30 19.38 12.48 23.80
C ALA A 30 19.15 12.53 22.28
N THR A 31 19.66 11.54 21.57
CA THR A 31 19.13 11.21 20.25
C THR A 31 17.64 11.00 20.46
N ALA A 32 16.83 11.92 19.96
CA ALA A 32 15.42 11.69 19.82
C ALA A 32 15.32 10.41 18.99
N SER A 33 14.91 9.31 19.62
CA SER A 33 14.35 8.18 18.94
C SER A 33 13.26 8.76 18.04
N SER A 34 13.33 8.53 16.75
CA SER A 34 12.21 8.77 15.85
C SER A 34 11.04 8.09 16.52
N ALA A 35 10.03 8.87 16.88
CA ALA A 35 8.78 8.29 17.35
C ALA A 35 8.32 7.37 16.22
N ASP A 36 8.15 6.09 16.52
CA ASP A 36 7.54 5.15 15.60
C ASP A 36 6.25 5.80 15.11
N THR A 37 6.18 6.04 13.79
CA THR A 37 4.93 6.49 13.18
C THR A 37 3.91 5.40 13.51
N PRO A 38 2.75 5.72 14.06
CA PRO A 38 1.75 4.70 14.33
C PRO A 38 1.52 3.92 13.04
N LEU A 39 1.52 2.59 13.12
CA LEU A 39 1.11 1.75 12.00
C LEU A 39 -0.26 2.24 11.56
N THR A 40 -0.36 2.74 10.35
CA THR A 40 -1.62 3.15 9.76
C THR A 40 -2.31 1.90 9.23
N GLY A 41 -3.63 1.87 9.19
CA GLY A 41 -4.35 0.76 8.57
C GLY A 41 -4.27 0.78 7.04
N LYS A 42 -3.47 1.67 6.46
CA LYS A 42 -3.24 1.81 5.02
C LYS A 42 -1.75 1.64 4.73
N HIS A 43 -1.41 0.70 3.89
CA HIS A 43 -0.06 0.49 3.41
C HIS A 43 0.12 1.19 2.06
N PHE A 44 0.94 2.25 2.04
CA PHE A 44 1.06 3.13 0.89
C PHE A 44 2.26 2.78 0.03
N PHE A 45 2.02 2.50 -1.23
CA PHE A 45 3.05 2.52 -2.25
C PHE A 45 3.34 3.97 -2.66
N TRP A 46 4.46 4.49 -2.21
CA TRP A 46 4.86 5.87 -2.47
C TRP A 46 5.47 6.03 -3.86
N ALA A 47 5.28 7.19 -4.48
CA ALA A 47 6.02 7.55 -5.68
C ALA A 47 7.53 7.53 -5.40
N ALA A 48 8.34 7.20 -6.41
CA ALA A 48 9.78 7.02 -6.26
C ALA A 48 10.46 8.22 -5.55
N GLY A 49 11.12 7.95 -4.42
CA GLY A 49 11.78 8.96 -3.59
C GLY A 49 10.84 9.86 -2.78
N GLN A 50 9.57 9.52 -2.63
CA GLN A 50 8.56 10.32 -1.93
C GLN A 50 8.10 9.71 -0.60
N SER A 51 8.65 8.58 -0.17
CA SER A 51 8.29 7.99 1.12
C SER A 51 8.52 9.01 2.25
N PRO A 52 7.53 9.33 3.08
CA PRO A 52 7.70 10.20 4.24
C PRO A 52 8.70 9.65 5.26
N GLN A 53 8.94 8.35 5.25
CA GLN A 53 9.88 7.65 6.13
C GLN A 53 11.34 7.72 5.64
N GLY A 54 11.60 8.26 4.44
CA GLY A 54 12.90 8.79 4.01
C GLY A 54 13.99 7.79 3.62
N THR A 55 13.75 6.50 3.66
CA THR A 55 14.75 5.50 3.25
C THR A 55 14.09 4.33 2.53
N ALA A 56 14.77 3.81 1.52
CA ALA A 56 14.45 2.49 0.99
C ALA A 56 14.43 1.49 2.15
N ASP A 57 13.44 0.65 2.18
CA ASP A 57 13.31 -0.40 3.18
C ASP A 57 14.53 -1.29 3.19
N SER A 58 14.85 -1.82 4.37
CA SER A 58 16.07 -2.61 4.51
C SER A 58 16.00 -3.88 3.68
N LEU A 59 16.89 -4.01 2.70
CA LEU A 59 17.13 -5.28 1.99
C LEU A 59 17.93 -6.28 2.85
N ALA A 60 18.18 -5.98 4.13
CA ALA A 60 19.08 -6.76 4.96
C ALA A 60 18.41 -7.84 5.81
N ASN A 61 17.07 -7.90 5.81
CA ASN A 61 16.34 -8.82 6.69
C ASN A 61 15.19 -9.50 5.97
N ASP A 62 14.90 -10.75 6.38
CA ASP A 62 13.66 -11.42 6.01
C ASP A 62 12.43 -10.65 6.47
N ILE A 63 11.33 -10.87 5.77
CA ILE A 63 10.01 -10.62 6.34
C ILE A 63 9.63 -11.82 7.21
N VAL A 64 8.88 -11.55 8.28
CA VAL A 64 8.51 -12.57 9.28
C VAL A 64 6.99 -12.64 9.40
N TYR A 65 6.50 -13.81 9.82
CA TYR A 65 5.07 -13.99 10.07
C TYR A 65 4.66 -13.38 11.42
N HIS A 66 3.74 -12.45 11.41
CA HIS A 66 3.23 -11.75 12.61
C HIS A 66 1.93 -12.35 13.15
N GLY A 67 1.29 -13.23 12.41
CA GLY A 67 0.03 -13.87 12.82
C GLY A 67 -1.08 -13.69 11.79
N GLY A 68 -2.29 -14.01 12.20
CA GLY A 68 -3.49 -13.90 11.37
C GLY A 68 -4.73 -13.73 12.24
N ASN A 69 -4.65 -12.92 13.29
CA ASN A 69 -5.71 -12.73 14.28
C ASN A 69 -5.74 -11.33 14.88
N ALA A 70 -5.21 -10.35 14.17
CA ALA A 70 -5.13 -8.97 14.65
C ALA A 70 -6.50 -8.30 14.83
N GLY A 71 -7.54 -8.79 14.15
CA GLY A 71 -8.87 -8.20 14.26
C GLY A 71 -9.98 -9.09 13.71
N PRO A 72 -11.22 -8.58 13.65
CA PRO A 72 -12.37 -9.34 13.20
C PRO A 72 -12.24 -9.81 11.75
N GLY A 73 -12.30 -11.11 11.52
CA GLY A 73 -12.19 -11.73 10.21
C GLY A 73 -10.76 -11.84 9.67
N ALA A 74 -9.73 -11.53 10.48
CA ALA A 74 -8.33 -11.68 10.11
C ALA A 74 -7.99 -13.10 9.67
N ILE A 75 -7.16 -13.24 8.63
CA ILE A 75 -6.80 -14.53 8.01
C ILE A 75 -5.30 -14.74 7.85
N GLY A 76 -4.49 -13.69 8.07
CA GLY A 76 -3.03 -13.69 8.05
C GLY A 76 -2.39 -13.77 6.66
N ILE A 77 -3.03 -14.41 5.72
CA ILE A 77 -2.68 -14.47 4.29
C ILE A 77 -3.93 -14.75 3.47
N GLN A 78 -3.96 -14.36 2.21
CA GLN A 78 -4.91 -14.87 1.24
C GLN A 78 -4.38 -16.21 0.70
N LYS A 79 -4.98 -17.31 1.15
CA LYS A 79 -4.51 -18.65 0.76
C LYS A 79 -4.71 -18.94 -0.72
N THR A 80 -5.85 -18.55 -1.25
CA THR A 80 -6.22 -18.78 -2.66
C THR A 80 -6.58 -17.45 -3.30
N PRO A 81 -5.58 -16.63 -3.67
CA PRO A 81 -5.80 -15.27 -4.10
C PRO A 81 -6.88 -15.12 -5.17
N ALA A 82 -7.79 -14.19 -4.95
CA ALA A 82 -8.86 -13.82 -5.85
C ALA A 82 -8.88 -12.30 -6.02
N VAL A 83 -9.13 -11.81 -7.23
CA VAL A 83 -9.10 -10.38 -7.53
C VAL A 83 -10.38 -9.97 -8.25
N TYR A 84 -10.95 -8.85 -7.84
CA TYR A 84 -12.01 -8.15 -8.55
C TYR A 84 -11.53 -6.76 -8.94
N LEU A 85 -11.66 -6.40 -10.23
CA LEU A 85 -11.29 -5.06 -10.72
C LEU A 85 -12.53 -4.17 -10.74
N ILE A 86 -12.46 -3.04 -10.04
CA ILE A 86 -13.56 -2.10 -9.87
C ILE A 86 -13.19 -0.78 -10.53
N TYR A 87 -13.80 -0.47 -11.65
CA TYR A 87 -13.70 0.81 -12.35
C TYR A 87 -14.79 1.73 -11.83
N TRP A 88 -14.49 2.49 -10.78
CA TRP A 88 -15.45 3.35 -10.11
C TRP A 88 -15.50 4.74 -10.72
N GLY A 89 -16.66 5.16 -11.16
CA GLY A 89 -16.97 6.47 -11.74
C GLY A 89 -17.71 6.38 -13.08
N THR A 90 -18.59 7.33 -13.33
CA THR A 90 -19.38 7.43 -14.57
C THR A 90 -18.52 7.49 -15.83
N GLU A 91 -17.35 8.06 -15.72
CA GLU A 91 -16.42 8.28 -16.83
C GLU A 91 -15.90 6.96 -17.41
N TRP A 92 -15.75 5.92 -16.60
CA TRP A 92 -15.37 4.59 -17.11
C TRP A 92 -16.42 3.98 -18.01
N ALA A 93 -17.70 4.21 -17.72
CA ALA A 93 -18.82 3.71 -18.54
C ALA A 93 -18.99 4.52 -19.83
N THR A 94 -18.74 5.84 -19.78
CA THR A 94 -18.89 6.73 -20.95
C THR A 94 -17.64 6.78 -21.82
N GLY A 95 -16.49 6.41 -21.26
CA GLY A 95 -15.17 6.50 -21.89
C GLY A 95 -14.57 7.89 -21.80
N PHE A 96 -13.25 7.92 -21.69
CA PHE A 96 -12.42 9.13 -21.74
C PHE A 96 -11.08 8.81 -22.40
N THR A 97 -10.33 9.84 -22.78
CA THR A 97 -8.98 9.68 -23.37
C THR A 97 -7.91 10.22 -22.43
N THR A 98 -6.71 9.66 -22.54
CA THR A 98 -5.48 10.17 -21.96
C THR A 98 -4.45 10.32 -23.06
N THR A 99 -3.60 11.34 -22.96
CA THR A 99 -2.56 11.63 -23.96
C THR A 99 -1.20 11.28 -23.39
N ASP A 100 -0.44 10.51 -24.13
CA ASP A 100 0.94 10.17 -23.81
C ASP A 100 1.88 11.38 -24.06
N VAL A 101 3.08 11.34 -23.51
CA VAL A 101 4.10 12.39 -23.66
C VAL A 101 4.51 12.64 -25.12
N ASP A 102 4.35 11.66 -26.00
CA ASP A 102 4.59 11.78 -27.44
C ASP A 102 3.39 12.31 -28.23
N GLY A 103 2.29 12.67 -27.53
CA GLY A 103 1.06 13.17 -28.14
C GLY A 103 0.09 12.09 -28.63
N ARG A 104 0.37 10.80 -28.42
CA ARG A 104 -0.53 9.70 -28.75
C ARG A 104 -1.67 9.62 -27.75
N GLU A 105 -2.88 9.43 -28.25
CA GLU A 105 -4.06 9.27 -27.41
C GLU A 105 -4.38 7.80 -27.16
N PHE A 106 -4.78 7.50 -25.91
CA PHE A 106 -5.27 6.21 -25.48
C PHE A 106 -6.65 6.37 -24.82
N SER A 107 -7.56 5.46 -25.13
CA SER A 107 -8.87 5.43 -24.47
C SER A 107 -8.78 4.75 -23.10
N SER A 108 -9.71 5.10 -22.21
CA SER A 108 -9.92 4.37 -20.95
C SER A 108 -10.20 2.88 -21.19
N GLY A 109 -10.86 2.53 -22.31
CA GLY A 109 -11.06 1.14 -22.71
C GLY A 109 -9.76 0.40 -23.05
N THR A 110 -8.73 1.10 -23.55
CA THR A 110 -7.39 0.50 -23.76
C THR A 110 -6.77 0.15 -22.41
N LEU A 111 -6.84 1.05 -21.42
CA LEU A 111 -6.35 0.79 -20.07
C LEU A 111 -7.12 -0.36 -19.39
N GLN A 112 -8.45 -0.38 -19.51
CA GLN A 112 -9.25 -1.50 -18.99
C GLN A 112 -8.83 -2.83 -19.63
N THR A 113 -8.59 -2.85 -20.94
CA THR A 113 -8.10 -4.04 -21.65
C THR A 113 -6.72 -4.46 -21.14
N TYR A 114 -5.82 -3.50 -20.94
CA TYR A 114 -4.47 -3.74 -20.42
C TYR A 114 -4.53 -4.40 -19.03
N LEU A 115 -5.23 -3.79 -18.09
CA LEU A 115 -5.32 -4.29 -16.71
C LEU A 115 -6.10 -5.62 -16.62
N ASN A 116 -7.21 -5.74 -17.35
CA ASN A 116 -7.97 -6.99 -17.39
C ASN A 116 -7.11 -8.14 -17.94
N THR A 117 -6.28 -7.87 -18.97
CA THR A 117 -5.36 -8.87 -19.53
C THR A 117 -4.24 -9.21 -18.55
N PHE A 118 -3.68 -8.22 -17.87
CA PHE A 118 -2.68 -8.41 -16.82
C PHE A 118 -3.20 -9.36 -15.73
N MET A 119 -4.30 -9.00 -15.08
CA MET A 119 -4.85 -9.77 -13.96
C MET A 119 -5.41 -11.12 -14.37
N ALA A 120 -5.99 -11.25 -15.57
CA ALA A 120 -6.48 -12.54 -16.07
C ALA A 120 -5.38 -13.57 -16.30
N ASN A 121 -4.14 -13.12 -16.54
CA ASN A 121 -2.99 -13.98 -16.81
C ASN A 121 -1.91 -13.97 -15.71
N LEU A 122 -2.13 -13.23 -14.62
CA LEU A 122 -1.17 -13.14 -13.51
C LEU A 122 -1.08 -14.45 -12.75
N GLY A 123 -2.22 -15.05 -12.42
CA GLY A 123 -2.30 -16.32 -11.73
C GLY A 123 -1.64 -17.45 -12.52
N GLY A 124 -0.89 -18.31 -11.82
CA GLY A 124 -0.09 -19.38 -12.40
C GLY A 124 1.22 -18.90 -13.03
N SER A 125 1.53 -17.60 -13.01
CA SER A 125 2.79 -17.08 -13.50
C SER A 125 3.94 -17.34 -12.54
N PRO A 126 5.21 -17.38 -13.02
CA PRO A 126 6.38 -17.42 -12.16
C PRO A 126 6.48 -16.21 -11.23
N TRP A 127 6.00 -15.03 -11.65
CA TRP A 127 5.99 -13.81 -10.83
C TRP A 127 5.05 -13.95 -9.62
N ALA A 128 3.80 -14.34 -9.83
CA ALA A 128 2.85 -14.58 -8.74
C ALA A 128 3.27 -15.79 -7.87
N ALA A 129 4.09 -16.71 -8.40
CA ALA A 129 4.60 -17.86 -7.64
C ALA A 129 5.58 -17.44 -6.52
N VAL A 130 6.18 -16.25 -6.57
CA VAL A 130 7.05 -15.73 -5.49
C VAL A 130 6.30 -15.74 -4.15
N GLN A 131 5.00 -15.47 -4.14
CA GLN A 131 4.17 -15.43 -2.93
C GLN A 131 3.96 -16.82 -2.30
N THR A 132 4.12 -17.91 -3.08
CA THR A 132 3.81 -19.28 -2.61
C THR A 132 4.80 -19.85 -1.60
N GLN A 133 5.84 -19.12 -1.24
CA GLN A 133 6.76 -19.48 -0.14
C GLN A 133 6.18 -19.12 1.23
N TYR A 134 5.23 -18.19 1.27
CA TYR A 134 4.60 -17.72 2.49
C TYR A 134 3.36 -18.53 2.85
N CYS A 135 3.02 -18.53 4.12
CA CYS A 135 1.96 -19.38 4.66
C CYS A 135 1.38 -18.81 5.95
N ARG A 136 0.30 -19.38 6.42
CA ARG A 136 -0.22 -19.21 7.77
C ARG A 136 -0.13 -20.53 8.58
N ASN A 137 -0.57 -20.53 9.81
CA ASN A 137 -0.50 -21.64 10.75
C ASN A 137 0.94 -22.03 11.11
N VAL A 138 1.81 -21.04 11.18
CA VAL A 138 3.19 -21.13 11.64
C VAL A 138 3.39 -20.24 12.86
N PRO A 139 4.44 -20.45 13.68
CA PRO A 139 4.72 -19.59 14.81
C PRO A 139 4.98 -18.14 14.38
N VAL A 140 4.50 -17.18 15.16
CA VAL A 140 4.88 -15.76 15.03
C VAL A 140 6.41 -15.64 15.11
N GLY A 141 7.00 -14.86 14.20
CA GLY A 141 8.46 -14.72 14.04
C GLY A 141 9.09 -15.75 13.10
N ALA A 142 8.29 -16.64 12.49
CA ALA A 142 8.82 -17.55 11.46
C ALA A 142 9.27 -16.76 10.22
N THR A 143 10.47 -17.08 9.71
CA THR A 143 10.99 -16.55 8.44
C THR A 143 10.79 -17.53 7.29
N SER A 144 10.40 -18.77 7.57
CA SER A 144 10.16 -19.81 6.59
C SER A 144 9.01 -20.71 7.03
N CYS A 145 8.27 -21.20 6.06
CA CYS A 145 7.21 -22.20 6.23
C CYS A 145 7.73 -23.64 6.10
N ALA A 146 8.96 -23.81 5.62
CA ALA A 146 9.51 -25.11 5.28
C ALA A 146 9.67 -26.02 6.52
N GLY A 147 9.17 -27.25 6.42
CA GLY A 147 9.27 -28.25 7.48
C GLY A 147 8.33 -28.02 8.68
N ILE A 148 7.49 -27.00 8.68
CA ILE A 148 6.52 -26.75 9.74
C ILE A 148 5.24 -27.55 9.46
N ALA A 149 4.93 -28.46 10.38
CA ALA A 149 3.74 -29.29 10.25
C ALA A 149 2.45 -28.45 10.33
N GLY A 150 1.57 -28.60 9.35
CA GLY A 150 0.31 -27.86 9.29
C GLY A 150 0.42 -26.45 8.66
N ALA A 151 1.59 -26.05 8.19
CA ALA A 151 1.76 -24.83 7.41
C ALA A 151 0.80 -24.81 6.20
N ASP A 152 0.01 -23.74 6.08
CA ASP A 152 -1.01 -23.59 5.06
C ASP A 152 -0.56 -22.53 4.06
N TYR A 153 0.04 -23.00 2.95
CA TYR A 153 0.73 -22.16 1.98
C TYR A 153 -0.23 -21.38 1.08
N ILE A 154 0.19 -20.19 0.66
CA ILE A 154 -0.40 -19.44 -0.44
C ILE A 154 -0.32 -20.30 -1.70
N THR A 155 -1.43 -20.39 -2.44
CA THR A 155 -1.49 -21.08 -3.73
C THR A 155 -1.42 -20.08 -4.88
N ASN A 156 -1.10 -20.57 -6.09
CA ASN A 156 -1.05 -19.72 -7.28
C ASN A 156 -1.96 -20.30 -8.39
N PRO A 157 -3.30 -20.20 -8.23
CA PRO A 157 -4.22 -20.70 -9.23
C PRO A 157 -4.20 -19.84 -10.50
N LYS A 158 -4.44 -20.44 -11.68
CA LYS A 158 -4.40 -19.74 -12.98
C LYS A 158 -5.46 -18.64 -13.15
N HIS A 159 -6.59 -18.77 -12.51
CA HIS A 159 -7.73 -17.86 -12.69
C HIS A 159 -8.00 -17.08 -11.41
N GLN A 160 -7.13 -16.13 -11.12
CA GLN A 160 -7.27 -15.27 -9.94
C GLN A 160 -8.21 -14.08 -10.18
N LEU A 161 -8.26 -13.54 -11.42
CA LEU A 161 -9.30 -12.56 -11.77
C LEU A 161 -10.67 -13.23 -11.77
N LYS A 162 -11.52 -12.84 -10.82
CA LYS A 162 -12.87 -13.42 -10.61
C LYS A 162 -13.98 -12.58 -11.22
N GLY A 163 -13.75 -11.28 -11.37
CA GLY A 163 -14.73 -10.38 -11.96
C GLY A 163 -14.19 -9.00 -12.23
N VAL A 164 -14.92 -8.29 -13.09
CA VAL A 164 -14.68 -6.89 -13.44
C VAL A 164 -16.01 -6.17 -13.35
N TRP A 165 -16.04 -5.04 -12.67
CA TRP A 165 -17.24 -4.23 -12.53
C TRP A 165 -16.95 -2.77 -12.80
N THR A 166 -17.83 -2.11 -13.56
CA THR A 166 -17.83 -0.66 -13.70
C THR A 166 -18.97 -0.12 -12.84
N ASP A 167 -18.64 0.46 -11.69
CA ASP A 167 -19.61 1.18 -10.88
C ASP A 167 -19.73 2.62 -11.39
N SER A 168 -20.90 2.96 -11.93
CA SER A 168 -21.20 4.29 -12.45
C SER A 168 -21.67 5.27 -11.37
N THR A 169 -21.50 4.96 -10.09
CA THR A 169 -21.77 5.93 -9.02
C THR A 169 -20.72 7.04 -9.02
N PRO A 170 -21.11 8.27 -8.62
CA PRO A 170 -20.17 9.39 -8.62
C PRO A 170 -19.00 9.16 -7.67
N VAL A 171 -17.79 9.50 -8.14
CA VAL A 171 -16.57 9.54 -7.34
C VAL A 171 -16.38 10.95 -6.78
N PRO A 172 -16.10 11.15 -5.49
CA PRO A 172 -15.74 12.44 -4.94
C PRO A 172 -14.54 13.07 -5.68
N ASP A 173 -14.58 14.39 -5.90
CA ASP A 173 -13.49 15.08 -6.60
C ASP A 173 -12.19 15.07 -5.81
N ASP A 174 -12.26 15.02 -4.48
CA ASP A 174 -11.13 15.00 -3.56
C ASP A 174 -10.71 13.58 -3.12
N ILE A 175 -11.18 12.54 -3.81
CA ILE A 175 -10.97 11.13 -3.44
C ILE A 175 -9.49 10.79 -3.23
N VAL A 176 -8.58 11.37 -4.01
CA VAL A 176 -7.14 11.15 -3.86
C VAL A 176 -6.62 11.71 -2.54
N THR A 177 -7.12 12.88 -2.12
CA THR A 177 -6.79 13.49 -0.82
C THR A 177 -7.45 12.72 0.33
N LEU A 178 -8.70 12.28 0.16
CA LEU A 178 -9.40 11.44 1.13
C LEU A 178 -8.69 10.09 1.32
N GLY A 179 -8.06 9.55 0.26
CA GLY A 179 -7.23 8.36 0.35
C GLY A 179 -6.09 8.46 1.36
N LEU A 180 -5.54 9.65 1.59
CA LEU A 180 -4.49 9.88 2.60
C LEU A 180 -5.02 9.96 4.04
N ALA A 181 -6.32 10.13 4.23
CA ALA A 181 -6.88 10.28 5.55
C ALA A 181 -7.04 8.94 6.25
N GLU A 182 -6.65 8.91 7.52
CA GLU A 182 -6.82 7.77 8.40
C GLU A 182 -8.16 7.85 9.15
N ASN A 183 -8.77 6.69 9.39
CA ASN A 183 -9.95 6.57 10.27
C ASN A 183 -11.11 7.50 9.90
N LEU A 184 -11.38 7.71 8.63
CA LEU A 184 -12.54 8.49 8.19
C LEU A 184 -13.83 7.79 8.60
N VAL A 185 -14.71 8.53 9.23
CA VAL A 185 -16.12 8.13 9.35
C VAL A 185 -16.73 8.24 7.95
N ASP A 186 -17.39 7.16 7.49
CA ASP A 186 -17.96 7.07 6.14
C ASP A 186 -16.90 7.23 5.02
N ASP A 187 -15.75 6.56 5.16
CA ASP A 187 -14.71 6.52 4.12
C ASP A 187 -15.31 6.07 2.78
N PRO A 188 -15.29 6.92 1.73
CA PRO A 188 -15.90 6.59 0.45
C PRO A 188 -15.27 5.36 -0.23
N LEU A 189 -13.97 5.10 0.01
CA LEU A 189 -13.26 3.94 -0.55
C LEU A 189 -13.67 2.66 0.18
N ALA A 190 -13.77 2.69 1.51
CA ALA A 190 -14.31 1.58 2.28
C ALA A 190 -15.76 1.25 1.88
N MET A 191 -16.58 2.30 1.66
CA MET A 191 -17.95 2.13 1.19
C MET A 191 -18.00 1.53 -0.23
N GLU A 192 -17.09 1.93 -1.11
CA GLU A 192 -16.98 1.32 -2.44
C GLU A 192 -16.58 -0.15 -2.36
N ALA A 193 -15.59 -0.50 -1.52
CA ALA A 193 -15.21 -1.88 -1.28
C ALA A 193 -16.39 -2.73 -0.77
N MET A 194 -17.20 -2.19 0.14
CA MET A 194 -18.42 -2.85 0.61
C MET A 194 -19.46 -3.02 -0.51
N ARG A 195 -19.64 -2.02 -1.40
CA ARG A 195 -20.53 -2.15 -2.56
C ARG A 195 -20.03 -3.22 -3.53
N ALA A 196 -18.73 -3.24 -3.81
CA ALA A 196 -18.11 -4.26 -4.66
C ALA A 196 -18.27 -5.66 -4.09
N SER A 197 -18.00 -5.84 -2.79
CA SER A 197 -18.20 -7.11 -2.10
C SER A 197 -19.65 -7.59 -2.15
N ALA A 198 -20.62 -6.66 -2.07
CA ALA A 198 -22.03 -6.98 -2.20
C ALA A 198 -22.46 -7.28 -3.65
N HIS A 199 -21.78 -6.67 -4.65
CA HIS A 199 -22.04 -6.92 -6.07
C HIS A 199 -21.61 -8.33 -6.50
N PHE A 200 -20.49 -8.80 -5.97
CA PHE A 200 -19.96 -10.14 -6.17
C PHE A 200 -20.34 -11.06 -4.99
N THR A 201 -20.12 -12.35 -5.14
CA THR A 201 -20.18 -13.26 -3.99
C THR A 201 -18.96 -13.02 -3.10
N PHE A 202 -19.17 -12.79 -1.81
CA PHE A 202 -18.06 -12.60 -0.85
C PHE A 202 -17.11 -13.79 -0.87
N ASP A 203 -15.81 -13.46 -0.94
CA ASP A 203 -14.69 -14.41 -0.85
C ASP A 203 -13.68 -13.83 0.16
N PRO A 204 -13.33 -14.53 1.25
CA PRO A 204 -12.38 -14.03 2.24
C PRO A 204 -10.96 -13.88 1.70
N ASP A 205 -10.62 -14.59 0.63
CA ASP A 205 -9.31 -14.52 -0.05
C ASP A 205 -9.30 -13.48 -1.19
N ALA A 206 -10.33 -12.61 -1.28
CA ALA A 206 -10.44 -11.64 -2.37
C ALA A 206 -9.90 -10.27 -2.01
N THR A 207 -9.25 -9.62 -3.00
CA THR A 207 -8.94 -8.20 -3.01
C THR A 207 -9.79 -7.48 -4.05
N TYR A 208 -10.44 -6.38 -3.64
CA TYR A 208 -11.20 -5.49 -4.52
C TYR A 208 -10.33 -4.32 -4.93
N VAL A 209 -9.82 -4.33 -6.15
CA VAL A 209 -8.92 -3.28 -6.68
C VAL A 209 -9.77 -2.15 -7.24
N ILE A 210 -9.86 -1.04 -6.52
CA ILE A 210 -10.68 0.13 -6.85
C ILE A 210 -9.83 1.13 -7.62
N MET A 211 -10.26 1.47 -8.83
CA MET A 211 -9.59 2.42 -9.72
C MET A 211 -10.52 3.56 -10.07
N THR A 212 -10.04 4.80 -9.94
CA THR A 212 -10.80 6.00 -10.27
C THR A 212 -10.31 6.66 -11.55
N PRO A 213 -11.18 7.39 -12.28
CA PRO A 213 -10.73 8.25 -13.37
C PRO A 213 -9.90 9.41 -12.85
N PRO A 214 -9.31 10.25 -13.73
CA PRO A 214 -8.55 11.42 -13.30
C PRO A 214 -9.32 12.28 -12.30
N ARG A 215 -8.68 12.60 -11.17
CA ARG A 215 -9.20 13.50 -10.13
C ARG A 215 -8.14 14.50 -9.73
N PRO A 216 -8.54 15.71 -9.29
CA PRO A 216 -7.60 16.69 -8.77
C PRO A 216 -6.79 16.15 -7.60
N VAL A 217 -5.51 16.52 -7.57
CA VAL A 217 -4.58 16.23 -6.48
C VAL A 217 -4.29 17.51 -5.72
N ALA A 218 -4.43 17.48 -4.40
CA ALA A 218 -4.16 18.66 -3.57
C ALA A 218 -2.66 18.96 -3.54
N THR A 219 -2.30 20.25 -3.66
CA THR A 219 -0.91 20.70 -3.59
C THR A 219 -0.32 20.47 -2.20
N GLY A 220 0.92 20.00 -2.12
CA GLY A 220 1.65 19.85 -0.88
C GLY A 220 1.35 18.55 -0.10
N GLN A 221 0.58 17.65 -0.67
CA GLN A 221 0.40 16.30 -0.14
C GLN A 221 1.54 15.38 -0.62
N PRO A 222 1.95 14.39 0.17
CA PRO A 222 2.89 13.38 -0.30
C PRO A 222 2.27 12.56 -1.45
N ALA A 223 3.09 12.22 -2.44
CA ALA A 223 2.64 11.49 -3.61
C ALA A 223 2.64 9.97 -3.34
N TYR A 224 1.49 9.34 -3.43
CA TYR A 224 1.35 7.89 -3.38
C TYR A 224 0.78 7.35 -4.70
N CYS A 225 1.11 6.12 -5.01
CA CYS A 225 0.69 5.45 -6.25
C CYS A 225 -0.52 4.54 -6.04
N GLY A 226 -0.60 3.95 -4.88
CA GLY A 226 -1.67 3.11 -4.43
C GLY A 226 -1.55 2.87 -2.93
N TYR A 227 -2.49 2.14 -2.41
CA TYR A 227 -2.40 1.49 -1.12
C TYR A 227 -3.38 0.32 -1.07
N HIS A 228 -3.10 -0.64 -0.21
CA HIS A 228 -4.09 -1.62 0.20
C HIS A 228 -4.44 -1.45 1.67
N THR A 229 -5.61 -1.92 2.02
CA THR A 229 -6.14 -1.91 3.38
C THR A 229 -7.41 -2.75 3.44
N GLN A 230 -7.99 -2.84 4.61
CA GLN A 230 -9.23 -3.57 4.83
C GLN A 230 -10.34 -2.67 5.41
N THR A 231 -11.57 -3.09 5.21
CA THR A 231 -12.73 -2.61 5.96
C THR A 231 -13.51 -3.81 6.52
N THR A 232 -14.35 -3.55 7.49
CA THR A 232 -15.16 -4.59 8.11
C THR A 232 -16.64 -4.37 7.81
N SER A 233 -17.33 -5.43 7.43
CA SER A 233 -18.78 -5.45 7.29
C SER A 233 -19.38 -6.55 8.15
N LEU A 234 -20.71 -6.63 8.20
CA LEU A 234 -21.43 -7.64 8.95
C LEU A 234 -22.20 -8.58 7.99
N ASP A 235 -22.10 -9.87 8.24
CA ASP A 235 -22.94 -10.85 7.52
C ASP A 235 -24.42 -10.78 7.94
N GLY A 236 -25.28 -11.55 7.29
CA GLY A 236 -26.72 -11.60 7.62
C GLY A 236 -27.05 -12.12 9.03
N LEU A 237 -26.07 -12.59 9.79
CA LEU A 237 -26.19 -13.03 11.17
C LEU A 237 -25.57 -12.03 12.16
N GLY A 238 -24.97 -10.94 11.67
CA GLY A 238 -24.30 -9.91 12.46
C GLY A 238 -22.85 -10.25 12.83
N ASN A 239 -22.25 -11.28 12.22
CA ASN A 239 -20.84 -11.56 12.43
C ASN A 239 -19.97 -10.65 11.55
N PRO A 240 -18.89 -10.06 12.11
CA PRO A 240 -18.00 -9.24 11.31
C PRO A 240 -17.17 -10.10 10.33
N TYR A 241 -16.99 -9.59 9.14
CA TYR A 241 -16.05 -10.13 8.16
C TYR A 241 -15.25 -9.01 7.51
N ARG A 242 -14.03 -9.34 7.12
CA ARG A 242 -13.08 -8.44 6.50
C ARG A 242 -13.30 -8.36 5.00
N ILE A 243 -13.15 -7.17 4.44
CA ILE A 243 -13.13 -6.91 3.00
C ILE A 243 -11.81 -6.22 2.70
N GLU A 244 -10.90 -6.94 2.05
CA GLU A 244 -9.62 -6.40 1.59
C GLU A 244 -9.83 -5.60 0.31
N TYR A 245 -9.24 -4.40 0.23
CA TYR A 245 -9.28 -3.59 -1.00
C TYR A 245 -8.00 -2.82 -1.21
N SER A 246 -7.69 -2.59 -2.49
CA SER A 246 -6.63 -1.67 -2.90
C SER A 246 -7.25 -0.46 -3.58
N PHE A 247 -6.70 0.72 -3.34
CA PHE A 247 -7.04 1.94 -4.05
C PHE A 247 -5.92 2.34 -4.98
N ILE A 248 -6.23 2.45 -6.27
CA ILE A 248 -5.31 2.87 -7.32
C ILE A 248 -5.86 4.15 -7.95
N PRO A 249 -5.40 5.34 -7.51
CA PRO A 249 -5.78 6.60 -8.14
C PRO A 249 -5.27 6.64 -9.57
N TRP A 250 -5.72 7.62 -10.35
CA TRP A 250 -5.26 7.80 -11.73
C TRP A 250 -3.73 7.98 -11.79
N GLN A 251 -3.03 7.05 -12.44
CA GLN A 251 -1.57 6.96 -12.42
C GLN A 251 -0.86 7.96 -13.34
N ASN A 252 -1.56 8.45 -14.36
CA ASN A 252 -1.00 9.33 -15.37
C ASN A 252 -1.08 10.82 -15.00
N THR A 253 -1.31 11.14 -13.73
CA THR A 253 -1.35 12.51 -13.23
C THR A 253 -0.04 12.84 -12.50
N GLU A 254 0.59 13.93 -12.87
CA GLU A 254 1.71 14.46 -12.09
C GLU A 254 1.20 15.06 -10.77
N TRP A 255 1.88 14.73 -9.68
CA TRP A 255 1.60 15.35 -8.40
C TRP A 255 2.11 16.79 -8.38
N PRO A 256 1.29 17.80 -8.02
CA PRO A 256 1.68 19.19 -8.09
C PRO A 256 2.95 19.48 -7.28
N GLY A 257 3.95 20.05 -7.95
CA GLY A 257 5.21 20.46 -7.34
C GLY A 257 6.29 19.38 -7.22
N LEU A 258 5.99 18.13 -7.58
CA LEU A 258 6.97 17.02 -7.50
C LEU A 258 7.55 16.64 -8.87
N GLY A 259 6.93 17.07 -9.97
CA GLY A 259 7.42 16.83 -11.34
C GLY A 259 7.40 15.35 -11.77
N GLN A 260 6.88 14.48 -10.91
CA GLN A 260 6.74 13.06 -11.15
C GLN A 260 5.49 12.55 -10.44
N GLY A 261 4.70 11.76 -11.15
CA GLY A 261 3.67 10.93 -10.57
C GLY A 261 4.22 9.53 -10.30
N CYS A 262 3.39 8.53 -10.46
CA CYS A 262 3.76 7.13 -10.29
C CYS A 262 4.40 6.51 -11.54
N GLY A 263 4.94 7.32 -12.42
CA GLY A 263 5.81 6.93 -13.51
C GLY A 263 5.10 6.43 -14.76
N LEU A 264 4.95 7.30 -15.74
CA LEU A 264 4.81 6.88 -17.13
C LEU A 264 6.14 6.32 -17.60
N HIS A 265 6.12 5.35 -18.50
CA HIS A 265 7.33 4.85 -19.17
C HIS A 265 8.42 4.34 -18.20
N ASN A 266 8.02 3.76 -17.08
CA ASN A 266 8.99 3.29 -16.09
C ASN A 266 9.93 2.20 -16.62
N VAL A 267 9.41 1.30 -17.47
CA VAL A 267 10.17 0.22 -18.10
C VAL A 267 10.27 0.42 -19.62
N ASN A 268 9.18 0.84 -20.25
CA ASN A 268 9.08 0.96 -21.70
C ASN A 268 9.16 2.44 -22.12
N ALA A 269 10.26 2.86 -22.74
CA ALA A 269 10.53 4.25 -23.12
C ALA A 269 9.53 4.85 -24.11
N THR A 270 8.79 4.03 -24.86
CA THR A 270 7.78 4.46 -25.83
C THR A 270 6.53 3.59 -25.73
N SER A 271 5.38 4.20 -25.96
CA SER A 271 4.12 3.46 -25.90
C SER A 271 3.86 2.67 -27.18
N ASN A 272 3.40 1.43 -27.01
CA ASN A 272 2.85 0.63 -28.10
C ASN A 272 1.31 0.71 -28.12
N ALA A 273 0.69 0.08 -29.11
CA ALA A 273 -0.77 0.12 -29.27
C ALA A 273 -1.53 -0.62 -28.13
N PHE A 274 -0.90 -1.55 -27.41
CA PHE A 274 -1.48 -2.25 -26.28
C PHE A 274 -1.42 -1.41 -24.99
N GLY A 275 -0.53 -0.41 -24.93
CA GLY A 275 -0.41 0.50 -23.81
C GLY A 275 0.85 0.32 -22.96
N ASN A 276 1.76 -0.60 -23.31
CA ASN A 276 3.08 -0.60 -22.67
C ASN A 276 3.73 0.77 -22.87
N GLY A 277 4.39 1.27 -21.88
CA GLY A 277 4.92 2.63 -21.80
C GLY A 277 3.97 3.50 -20.98
N ILE A 278 2.90 3.98 -21.56
CA ILE A 278 1.93 4.86 -20.88
C ILE A 278 1.23 4.18 -19.69
N PHE A 279 1.08 2.85 -19.69
CA PHE A 279 0.43 2.11 -18.62
C PHE A 279 1.38 1.24 -17.79
N ASP A 280 2.71 1.43 -17.93
CA ASP A 280 3.69 0.68 -17.12
C ASP A 280 3.44 0.80 -15.63
N SER A 281 3.19 2.02 -15.16
CA SER A 281 2.90 2.28 -13.75
C SER A 281 1.67 1.54 -13.25
N TRP A 282 0.64 1.36 -14.08
CA TRP A 282 -0.57 0.67 -13.69
C TRP A 282 -0.35 -0.80 -13.35
N SER A 283 0.41 -1.53 -14.15
CA SER A 283 0.72 -2.93 -13.85
C SER A 283 1.73 -3.07 -12.72
N ILE A 284 2.66 -2.10 -12.56
CA ILE A 284 3.56 -2.04 -11.40
C ILE A 284 2.76 -1.85 -10.12
N VAL A 285 1.92 -0.83 -10.05
CA VAL A 285 1.18 -0.48 -8.83
C VAL A 285 0.13 -1.54 -8.48
N VAL A 286 -0.67 -1.99 -9.45
CA VAL A 286 -1.65 -3.06 -9.22
C VAL A 286 -0.97 -4.36 -8.80
N GLY A 287 0.21 -4.67 -9.36
CA GLY A 287 1.00 -5.83 -8.99
C GLY A 287 1.59 -5.72 -7.58
N HIS A 288 2.05 -4.52 -7.18
CA HIS A 288 2.54 -4.21 -5.84
C HIS A 288 1.45 -4.47 -4.80
N GLU A 289 0.33 -3.78 -4.90
CA GLU A 289 -0.80 -3.91 -3.96
C GLU A 289 -1.38 -5.34 -3.93
N TYR A 290 -1.39 -6.03 -5.08
CA TYR A 290 -1.79 -7.43 -5.13
C TYR A 290 -0.86 -8.31 -4.29
N SER A 291 0.46 -8.15 -4.41
CA SER A 291 1.40 -9.04 -3.73
C SER A 291 1.40 -8.83 -2.21
N GLU A 292 1.20 -7.61 -1.76
CA GLU A 292 1.07 -7.26 -0.34
C GLU A 292 -0.25 -7.78 0.23
N ALA A 293 -1.38 -7.46 -0.40
CA ALA A 293 -2.69 -7.98 0.01
C ALA A 293 -2.74 -9.51 0.10
N VAL A 294 -1.93 -10.23 -0.69
CA VAL A 294 -1.85 -11.69 -0.63
C VAL A 294 -1.08 -12.17 0.61
N THR A 295 -0.04 -11.47 1.03
CA THR A 295 0.85 -11.88 2.12
C THR A 295 0.54 -11.21 3.45
N ASP A 296 -0.12 -10.04 3.42
CA ASP A 296 -0.53 -9.25 4.59
C ASP A 296 -1.88 -8.55 4.36
N PRO A 297 -3.00 -9.30 4.31
CA PRO A 297 -4.31 -8.72 4.04
C PRO A 297 -4.97 -8.05 5.26
N ASP A 298 -4.38 -8.15 6.45
CA ASP A 298 -5.06 -7.82 7.70
C ASP A 298 -4.52 -6.52 8.33
N ASN A 299 -4.55 -5.42 7.58
CA ASN A 299 -4.03 -4.12 7.97
C ASN A 299 -4.88 -3.46 9.06
N PHE A 300 -4.55 -3.73 10.31
CA PHE A 300 -5.15 -3.08 11.47
C PHE A 300 -4.18 -2.08 12.08
N ALA A 301 -4.62 -0.85 12.26
CA ALA A 301 -3.82 0.19 12.88
C ALA A 301 -3.20 -0.29 14.21
N SER A 302 -1.90 -0.10 14.36
CA SER A 302 -1.10 -0.45 15.55
C SER A 302 -0.83 -1.94 15.77
N VAL A 303 -1.18 -2.81 14.86
CA VAL A 303 -0.91 -4.25 14.97
C VAL A 303 -0.32 -4.75 13.66
N GLN A 304 0.87 -5.34 13.71
CA GLN A 304 1.41 -6.09 12.58
C GLN A 304 0.72 -7.45 12.50
N ASP A 305 0.37 -7.85 11.29
CA ASP A 305 -0.18 -9.17 10.98
C ASP A 305 0.43 -9.68 9.67
N GLY A 306 0.09 -10.86 9.18
CA GLY A 306 0.65 -11.39 7.94
C GLY A 306 2.18 -11.47 7.91
N TRP A 307 2.77 -11.13 6.75
CA TRP A 307 4.21 -11.18 6.48
C TRP A 307 4.78 -9.80 6.17
N ASN A 308 5.49 -9.22 7.12
CA ASN A 308 6.22 -7.96 6.96
C ASN A 308 7.52 -7.97 7.79
N ASP A 309 8.37 -6.97 7.65
CA ASP A 309 9.58 -6.87 8.44
C ASP A 309 9.33 -6.13 9.78
N ALA A 310 10.37 -5.98 10.60
CA ALA A 310 10.27 -5.34 11.90
C ALA A 310 9.86 -3.86 11.84
N SER A 311 9.97 -3.21 10.70
CA SER A 311 9.51 -1.84 10.46
C SER A 311 8.11 -1.77 9.86
N GLY A 312 7.51 -2.91 9.53
CA GLY A 312 6.21 -3.01 8.88
C GLY A 312 6.29 -2.97 7.35
N SER A 313 7.49 -3.07 6.77
CA SER A 313 7.64 -3.12 5.32
C SER A 313 7.25 -4.49 4.79
N GLU A 314 6.40 -4.49 3.79
CA GLU A 314 5.85 -5.69 3.19
C GLU A 314 6.73 -6.20 2.03
N ASN A 315 6.30 -7.28 1.42
CA ASN A 315 7.09 -7.96 0.41
C ASN A 315 7.33 -7.14 -0.86
N ALA A 316 6.40 -6.27 -1.26
CA ALA A 316 6.60 -5.41 -2.43
C ALA A 316 7.31 -4.11 -2.07
N ASP A 317 7.04 -3.55 -0.89
CA ASP A 317 7.73 -2.38 -0.34
C ASP A 317 9.24 -2.54 -0.34
N LYS A 318 9.74 -3.68 0.12
CA LYS A 318 11.18 -3.98 0.17
C LYS A 318 11.85 -3.93 -1.20
N CYS A 319 11.08 -4.09 -2.28
CA CYS A 319 11.56 -4.06 -3.66
C CYS A 319 10.97 -2.87 -4.46
N ALA A 320 10.43 -1.87 -3.77
CA ALA A 320 9.77 -0.72 -4.38
C ALA A 320 10.70 0.01 -5.35
N TRP A 321 10.28 0.14 -6.61
CA TRP A 321 11.01 0.80 -7.71
C TRP A 321 12.39 0.19 -8.04
N ILE A 322 12.75 -0.96 -7.47
CA ILE A 322 14.00 -1.65 -7.72
C ILE A 322 13.81 -2.60 -8.92
N GLU A 323 14.73 -2.55 -9.89
CA GLU A 323 14.83 -3.50 -11.00
C GLU A 323 13.52 -3.80 -11.72
N THR A 324 12.67 -2.78 -11.87
CA THR A 324 11.42 -2.89 -12.62
C THR A 324 11.70 -3.40 -14.03
N GLN A 325 10.90 -4.36 -14.49
CA GLN A 325 11.12 -5.02 -15.78
C GLN A 325 9.84 -5.57 -16.40
N ASN A 326 9.91 -5.92 -17.68
CA ASN A 326 8.79 -6.59 -18.32
C ASN A 326 8.76 -8.09 -18.02
N ILE A 327 7.56 -8.58 -17.75
CA ILE A 327 7.23 -10.02 -17.77
C ILE A 327 6.24 -10.31 -18.88
N THR A 328 6.19 -11.56 -19.37
CA THR A 328 5.24 -11.97 -20.42
C THR A 328 4.07 -12.73 -19.81
N LEU A 329 2.87 -12.18 -19.97
CA LEU A 329 1.61 -12.79 -19.52
C LEU A 329 0.61 -12.80 -20.66
N GLY A 330 0.02 -13.95 -20.97
CA GLY A 330 -0.98 -14.08 -22.04
C GLY A 330 -0.49 -13.60 -23.42
N GLY A 331 0.81 -13.63 -23.67
CA GLY A 331 1.42 -13.18 -24.93
C GLY A 331 1.69 -11.68 -25.01
N HIS A 332 1.42 -10.92 -23.95
CA HIS A 332 1.71 -9.49 -23.83
C HIS A 332 2.82 -9.23 -22.81
N GLN A 333 3.53 -8.12 -22.98
CA GLN A 333 4.49 -7.63 -22.01
C GLN A 333 3.76 -6.76 -20.97
N PHE A 334 4.20 -6.84 -19.70
CA PHE A 334 3.72 -5.99 -18.62
C PHE A 334 4.89 -5.58 -17.74
N ALA A 335 5.02 -4.31 -17.46
CA ALA A 335 5.98 -3.80 -16.51
C ALA A 335 5.57 -4.22 -15.08
N VAL A 336 6.51 -4.78 -14.33
CA VAL A 336 6.33 -5.14 -12.92
C VAL A 336 7.59 -4.79 -12.13
N GLN A 337 7.46 -4.66 -10.84
CA GLN A 337 8.58 -4.70 -9.92
C GLN A 337 8.79 -6.14 -9.41
N PRO A 338 10.00 -6.49 -8.93
CA PRO A 338 10.22 -7.69 -8.14
C PRO A 338 9.44 -7.60 -6.81
N THR A 339 9.26 -8.75 -6.16
CA THR A 339 8.76 -8.82 -4.79
C THR A 339 9.75 -9.56 -3.90
N TRP A 340 9.75 -9.27 -2.61
CA TRP A 340 10.68 -9.89 -1.68
C TRP A 340 10.45 -11.40 -1.55
N SER A 341 11.55 -12.12 -1.52
CA SER A 341 11.60 -13.58 -1.37
C SER A 341 12.63 -13.94 -0.29
N ASN A 342 12.15 -14.39 0.87
CA ASN A 342 13.03 -14.92 1.91
C ASN A 342 13.88 -16.09 1.37
N GLU A 343 13.30 -16.98 0.53
CA GLU A 343 14.05 -18.09 -0.07
C GLU A 343 15.20 -17.61 -0.97
N ALA A 344 15.00 -16.52 -1.73
CA ALA A 344 16.06 -15.96 -2.55
C ALA A 344 17.15 -15.30 -1.68
N TYR A 345 16.75 -14.58 -0.65
CA TYR A 345 17.64 -13.95 0.31
C TYR A 345 18.46 -14.98 1.09
N ASP A 346 17.84 -16.03 1.62
CA ASP A 346 18.49 -17.15 2.30
C ASP A 346 19.49 -17.90 1.40
N ALA A 347 19.21 -17.92 0.09
CA ALA A 347 20.12 -18.47 -0.92
C ALA A 347 21.29 -17.55 -1.28
N GLY A 348 21.44 -16.39 -0.60
CA GLY A 348 22.52 -15.41 -0.80
C GLY A 348 22.32 -14.51 -2.01
N LYS A 349 21.08 -14.34 -2.48
CA LYS A 349 20.67 -13.34 -3.48
C LYS A 349 20.25 -12.03 -2.80
N ASP A 350 19.88 -11.03 -3.58
CA ASP A 350 19.43 -9.72 -3.06
C ASP A 350 18.04 -9.75 -2.40
N GLY A 351 17.27 -10.83 -2.60
CA GLY A 351 15.94 -10.99 -2.05
C GLY A 351 14.81 -10.54 -2.99
N CYS A 352 15.05 -9.58 -3.88
CA CYS A 352 14.05 -9.11 -4.84
C CYS A 352 13.93 -10.06 -6.03
N ALA A 353 12.79 -10.72 -6.20
CA ALA A 353 12.60 -11.78 -7.20
C ALA A 353 11.40 -11.49 -8.12
N VAL A 354 11.54 -11.79 -9.40
CA VAL A 354 10.47 -11.75 -10.40
C VAL A 354 9.96 -13.14 -10.78
N SER A 355 10.50 -14.16 -10.16
CA SER A 355 10.07 -15.55 -10.41
C SER A 355 10.48 -16.49 -9.27
N ARG A 356 9.64 -17.48 -9.05
CA ARG A 356 9.91 -18.66 -8.22
C ARG A 356 9.66 -19.94 -9.02
#